data_e8a3cc8cf9a25cdcb5d32e854aa4fd23
#
_entry.id   e8a3cc8cf9a25cdcb5d32e854aa4fd23
#
_cell.length_a   1.000
_cell.length_b   1.000
_cell.length_c   1.000
_cell.angle_alpha   90.00
_cell.angle_beta   90.00
_cell.angle_gamma   90.00
#
_symmetry.space_group_name_H-M   'P 1'
#
loop_
_entity.id
_entity.type
_entity.pdbx_description
1 polymer ?
#
loop_
_entity_poly.entity_id
_entity_poly.type
_entity_poly.pdbx_seq_one_letter_code
_entity_poly.pdbx_strand_id
1 'polypeptide(L)'
;MMLLKIEEEVRIYEEQIVKSKMESHPHIRLVLEDRGVKGDFRVRDLRPMGLRINGRIKVNPSLDAVQTRVEVKESGQTIICDPAVAYYSSRLQTERIQNAIEAEELRVKIGSPIAVADPFCGVGPALAHLVNRPNLVGQILASDLNPEAISMLNENLRRWRGCDIEESSQRKLQRNKDVWSGVQDARELAENPELLGRWNMMIINLPHSFAEFLPLLIPLMDATKPFVIRGRLVCRHDEITENHQQLLEQMPNSNAQVVLDPRRDYSPITSLCSVTIRNP
;
A
#
# COMPACT_ATOMS: atom_id res chain seq x y z
N MET A 1 0.21 -19.73 0.37
CA MET A 1 1.33 -19.38 -0.51
C MET A 1 2.51 -18.94 0.35
N MET A 2 3.74 -19.24 -0.08
CA MET A 2 5.00 -18.84 0.59
C MET A 2 5.91 -18.16 -0.43
N LEU A 3 6.52 -17.04 -0.06
CA LEU A 3 7.56 -16.37 -0.85
C LEU A 3 8.92 -16.67 -0.21
N LEU A 4 9.88 -17.10 -1.00
CA LEU A 4 11.26 -17.37 -0.57
C LEU A 4 12.23 -16.48 -1.34
N LYS A 5 13.30 -16.08 -0.69
CA LYS A 5 14.54 -15.64 -1.36
C LYS A 5 15.52 -16.78 -1.31
N ILE A 6 16.16 -17.06 -2.43
CA ILE A 6 17.20 -18.09 -2.54
C ILE A 6 18.52 -17.36 -2.84
N GLU A 7 19.43 -17.45 -1.88
CA GLU A 7 20.79 -16.94 -2.07
C GLU A 7 21.55 -17.86 -3.03
N GLU A 8 22.50 -17.30 -3.80
CA GLU A 8 23.18 -18.02 -4.89
C GLU A 8 23.94 -19.24 -4.38
N GLU A 9 24.54 -19.15 -3.17
CA GLU A 9 25.33 -20.23 -2.55
C GLU A 9 24.49 -21.49 -2.26
N VAL A 10 23.17 -21.34 -2.04
CA VAL A 10 22.28 -22.47 -1.73
C VAL A 10 21.39 -22.88 -2.90
N ARG A 11 21.55 -22.24 -4.07
CA ARG A 11 20.72 -22.49 -5.25
C ARG A 11 20.81 -23.93 -5.74
N ILE A 12 21.94 -24.58 -5.58
CA ILE A 12 22.13 -26.01 -5.94
C ILE A 12 21.19 -26.95 -5.14
N TYR A 13 20.67 -26.47 -3.99
CA TYR A 13 19.76 -27.23 -3.12
C TYR A 13 18.31 -26.74 -3.22
N GLU A 14 17.96 -25.93 -4.22
CA GLU A 14 16.64 -25.27 -4.27
C GLU A 14 15.47 -26.26 -4.24
N GLU A 15 15.59 -27.42 -4.93
CA GLU A 15 14.55 -28.44 -4.91
C GLU A 15 14.36 -29.08 -3.54
N GLN A 16 15.47 -29.38 -2.84
CA GLN A 16 15.44 -29.92 -1.48
C GLN A 16 14.84 -28.93 -0.51
N ILE A 17 15.21 -27.64 -0.64
CA ILE A 17 14.67 -26.55 0.19
C ILE A 17 13.16 -26.45 0.00
N VAL A 18 12.69 -26.48 -1.25
CA VAL A 18 11.25 -26.39 -1.57
C VAL A 18 10.49 -27.58 -1.01
N LYS A 19 10.98 -28.81 -1.23
CA LYS A 19 10.37 -30.04 -0.71
C LYS A 19 10.28 -29.99 0.81
N SER A 20 11.39 -29.72 1.50
CA SER A 20 11.44 -29.62 2.96
C SER A 20 10.48 -28.56 3.51
N LYS A 21 10.44 -27.36 2.89
CA LYS A 21 9.51 -26.29 3.29
C LYS A 21 8.06 -26.70 3.11
N MET A 22 7.71 -27.34 2.01
CA MET A 22 6.34 -27.78 1.75
C MET A 22 5.93 -28.95 2.65
N GLU A 23 6.83 -29.88 2.96
CA GLU A 23 6.57 -30.98 3.88
C GLU A 23 6.36 -30.48 5.31
N SER A 24 7.21 -29.56 5.78
CA SER A 24 7.09 -28.93 7.10
C SER A 24 5.86 -28.03 7.26
N HIS A 25 5.28 -27.58 6.14
CA HIS A 25 4.10 -26.70 6.12
C HIS A 25 3.02 -27.27 5.17
N PRO A 26 2.26 -28.28 5.60
CA PRO A 26 1.28 -28.96 4.74
C PRO A 26 0.18 -28.06 4.17
N HIS A 27 -0.12 -26.94 4.84
CA HIS A 27 -1.10 -25.95 4.39
C HIS A 27 -0.62 -25.04 3.25
N ILE A 28 0.70 -25.06 2.96
CA ILE A 28 1.26 -24.28 1.85
C ILE A 28 1.00 -25.01 0.54
N ARG A 29 0.22 -24.38 -0.33
CA ARG A 29 -0.10 -24.88 -1.67
C ARG A 29 0.95 -24.52 -2.72
N LEU A 30 1.52 -23.32 -2.61
CA LEU A 30 2.41 -22.73 -3.62
C LEU A 30 3.62 -22.08 -2.95
N VAL A 31 4.81 -22.38 -3.48
CA VAL A 31 6.07 -21.71 -3.13
C VAL A 31 6.59 -20.98 -4.36
N LEU A 32 6.91 -19.72 -4.19
CA LEU A 32 7.46 -18.83 -5.22
C LEU A 32 8.79 -18.24 -4.74
N GLU A 33 9.76 -18.16 -5.65
CA GLU A 33 10.96 -17.34 -5.43
C GLU A 33 10.64 -15.88 -5.69
N ASP A 34 10.98 -15.02 -4.74
CA ASP A 34 10.90 -13.55 -4.86
C ASP A 34 12.26 -13.01 -5.31
N ARG A 35 12.36 -12.64 -6.56
CA ARG A 35 13.57 -12.09 -7.21
C ARG A 35 13.65 -10.57 -7.11
N GLY A 36 12.73 -9.94 -6.35
CA GLY A 36 12.63 -8.51 -6.18
C GLY A 36 11.44 -7.90 -6.90
N VAL A 37 11.47 -6.61 -7.15
CA VAL A 37 10.42 -5.86 -7.84
C VAL A 37 10.92 -5.31 -9.17
N LYS A 38 10.02 -5.22 -10.16
CA LYS A 38 10.33 -4.73 -11.51
C LYS A 38 9.23 -3.81 -12.05
N GLY A 39 9.64 -2.94 -12.97
CA GLY A 39 8.75 -2.02 -13.71
C GLY A 39 8.15 -0.92 -12.83
N ASP A 40 7.43 -0.02 -13.49
CA ASP A 40 6.82 1.17 -12.87
C ASP A 40 5.72 0.80 -11.88
N PHE A 41 5.02 -0.31 -12.09
CA PHE A 41 4.03 -0.84 -11.16
C PHE A 41 4.62 -1.57 -9.96
N ARG A 42 5.96 -1.67 -9.86
CA ARG A 42 6.69 -2.34 -8.77
C ARG A 42 6.21 -3.76 -8.51
N VAL A 43 5.81 -4.47 -9.56
CA VAL A 43 5.35 -5.85 -9.48
C VAL A 43 6.51 -6.76 -9.09
N ARG A 44 6.23 -7.79 -8.27
CA ARG A 44 7.26 -8.77 -7.90
C ARG A 44 7.64 -9.64 -9.07
N ASP A 45 8.94 -9.87 -9.27
CA ASP A 45 9.45 -10.89 -10.16
C ASP A 45 9.40 -12.24 -9.43
N LEU A 46 8.36 -13.02 -9.73
CA LEU A 46 8.09 -14.28 -9.06
C LEU A 46 8.35 -15.47 -9.99
N ARG A 47 9.11 -16.44 -9.48
CA ARG A 47 9.33 -17.74 -10.16
C ARG A 47 8.65 -18.85 -9.34
N PRO A 48 7.77 -19.68 -9.95
CA PRO A 48 7.23 -20.86 -9.28
C PRO A 48 8.33 -21.88 -8.97
N MET A 49 8.38 -22.32 -7.72
CA MET A 49 9.34 -23.31 -7.25
C MET A 49 8.69 -24.62 -6.82
N GLY A 50 7.52 -24.57 -6.23
CA GLY A 50 6.80 -25.74 -5.76
C GLY A 50 5.30 -25.56 -5.73
N LEU A 51 4.57 -26.57 -6.16
CA LEU A 51 3.11 -26.61 -6.19
C LEU A 51 2.61 -27.92 -5.59
N ARG A 52 1.66 -27.83 -4.65
CA ARG A 52 0.96 -29.01 -4.11
C ARG A 52 -0.35 -29.23 -4.84
N ILE A 53 -0.46 -30.40 -5.48
CA ILE A 53 -1.67 -30.85 -6.19
C ILE A 53 -2.03 -32.23 -5.63
N ASN A 54 -3.25 -32.39 -5.14
CA ASN A 54 -3.75 -33.66 -4.60
C ASN A 54 -2.77 -34.33 -3.61
N GLY A 55 -2.23 -33.52 -2.70
CA GLY A 55 -1.27 -33.97 -1.67
C GLY A 55 0.18 -34.20 -2.18
N ARG A 56 0.44 -34.21 -3.49
CA ARG A 56 1.76 -34.40 -4.08
C ARG A 56 2.44 -33.06 -4.34
N ILE A 57 3.75 -33.00 -4.12
CA ILE A 57 4.58 -31.82 -4.40
C ILE A 57 5.20 -31.96 -5.78
N LYS A 58 4.88 -30.99 -6.67
CA LYS A 58 5.53 -30.81 -7.97
C LYS A 58 6.55 -29.67 -7.83
N VAL A 59 7.81 -29.95 -8.11
CA VAL A 59 8.90 -28.96 -8.11
C VAL A 59 8.98 -28.31 -9.49
N ASN A 60 9.38 -27.04 -9.53
CA ASN A 60 9.54 -26.23 -10.75
C ASN A 60 8.31 -26.30 -11.70
N PRO A 61 7.08 -26.03 -11.19
CA PRO A 61 5.91 -25.97 -12.08
C PRO A 61 6.04 -24.76 -13.03
N SER A 62 5.42 -24.87 -14.23
CA SER A 62 5.32 -23.70 -15.12
C SER A 62 4.44 -22.61 -14.51
N LEU A 63 4.65 -21.34 -14.90
CA LEU A 63 3.88 -20.20 -14.40
C LEU A 63 2.38 -20.35 -14.71
N ASP A 64 2.04 -20.88 -15.90
CA ASP A 64 0.65 -21.09 -16.33
C ASP A 64 -0.08 -22.17 -15.49
N ALA A 65 0.67 -23.03 -14.80
CA ALA A 65 0.10 -24.06 -13.93
C ALA A 65 -0.24 -23.56 -12.51
N VAL A 66 0.10 -22.32 -12.17
CA VAL A 66 -0.06 -21.79 -10.83
C VAL A 66 -1.04 -20.63 -10.77
N GLN A 67 -1.82 -20.58 -9.71
CA GLN A 67 -2.65 -19.42 -9.33
C GLN A 67 -1.97 -18.68 -8.21
N THR A 68 -1.63 -17.42 -8.47
CA THR A 68 -0.95 -16.52 -7.53
C THR A 68 -1.91 -15.63 -6.76
N ARG A 69 -3.14 -15.47 -7.26
CA ARG A 69 -4.21 -14.74 -6.56
C ARG A 69 -4.59 -15.44 -5.25
N VAL A 70 -4.61 -14.68 -4.18
CA VAL A 70 -4.89 -15.15 -2.80
C VAL A 70 -5.75 -14.17 -2.03
N GLU A 71 -6.41 -14.69 -1.01
CA GLU A 71 -7.05 -13.91 0.04
C GLU A 71 -6.15 -13.88 1.28
N VAL A 72 -5.87 -12.68 1.78
CA VAL A 72 -5.09 -12.46 2.99
C VAL A 72 -6.00 -11.85 4.04
N LYS A 73 -5.97 -12.41 5.25
CA LYS A 73 -6.69 -11.82 6.39
C LYS A 73 -5.77 -10.86 7.14
N GLU A 74 -6.19 -9.61 7.24
CA GLU A 74 -5.47 -8.57 7.95
C GLU A 74 -6.46 -7.61 8.63
N SER A 75 -6.28 -7.36 9.93
CA SER A 75 -7.13 -6.46 10.74
C SER A 75 -8.64 -6.72 10.62
N GLY A 76 -9.03 -7.99 10.59
CA GLY A 76 -10.45 -8.38 10.51
C GLY A 76 -11.06 -8.29 9.11
N GLN A 77 -10.29 -7.81 8.11
CA GLN A 77 -10.71 -7.78 6.71
C GLN A 77 -10.05 -8.89 5.90
N THR A 78 -10.74 -9.33 4.87
CA THR A 78 -10.16 -10.18 3.82
C THR A 78 -9.74 -9.27 2.66
N ILE A 79 -8.46 -9.34 2.30
CA ILE A 79 -7.85 -8.58 1.21
C ILE A 79 -7.54 -9.55 0.08
N ILE A 80 -8.14 -9.34 -1.08
CA ILE A 80 -7.79 -10.02 -2.31
C ILE A 80 -6.54 -9.36 -2.87
N CYS A 81 -5.53 -10.17 -3.16
CA CYS A 81 -4.33 -9.70 -3.84
C CYS A 81 -3.74 -10.79 -4.73
N ASP A 82 -3.01 -10.36 -5.75
CA ASP A 82 -2.19 -11.21 -6.60
C ASP A 82 -0.78 -10.63 -6.68
N PRO A 83 0.19 -11.21 -5.97
CA PRO A 83 1.54 -10.69 -5.93
C PRO A 83 2.29 -10.81 -7.27
N ALA A 84 1.78 -11.54 -8.25
CA ALA A 84 2.36 -11.61 -9.58
C ALA A 84 2.00 -10.42 -10.47
N VAL A 85 0.93 -9.68 -10.16
CA VAL A 85 0.43 -8.55 -10.96
C VAL A 85 0.29 -7.24 -10.17
N ALA A 86 0.27 -7.30 -8.84
CA ALA A 86 0.18 -6.11 -7.98
C ALA A 86 1.08 -6.23 -6.75
N TYR A 87 1.63 -5.10 -6.32
CA TYR A 87 2.44 -5.08 -5.10
C TYR A 87 1.59 -5.27 -3.84
N TYR A 88 1.95 -6.25 -3.04
CA TYR A 88 1.44 -6.44 -1.70
C TYR A 88 2.57 -6.90 -0.76
N SER A 89 2.61 -6.39 0.47
CA SER A 89 3.56 -6.80 1.49
C SER A 89 2.91 -6.86 2.88
N SER A 90 2.85 -8.05 3.48
CA SER A 90 2.38 -8.24 4.86
C SER A 90 3.31 -7.57 5.90
N ARG A 91 4.58 -7.32 5.55
CA ARG A 91 5.54 -6.64 6.44
C ARG A 91 5.18 -5.18 6.76
N LEU A 92 4.22 -4.60 6.00
CA LEU A 92 3.75 -3.24 6.21
C LEU A 92 2.54 -3.15 7.16
N GLN A 93 2.15 -4.24 7.79
CA GLN A 93 1.00 -4.27 8.69
C GLN A 93 1.13 -3.27 9.85
N THR A 94 2.32 -3.17 10.46
CA THR A 94 2.57 -2.21 11.55
C THR A 94 2.34 -0.76 11.11
N GLU A 95 2.80 -0.39 9.90
CA GLU A 95 2.57 0.95 9.34
C GLU A 95 1.09 1.21 9.09
N ARG A 96 0.36 0.20 8.60
CA ARG A 96 -1.09 0.30 8.39
C ARG A 96 -1.88 0.44 9.69
N ILE A 97 -1.45 -0.24 10.76
CA ILE A 97 -2.00 -0.07 12.10
C ILE A 97 -1.76 1.36 12.60
N GLN A 98 -0.55 1.88 12.41
CA GLN A 98 -0.24 3.25 12.79
C GLN A 98 -1.07 4.28 12.00
N ASN A 99 -1.29 4.07 10.71
CA ASN A 99 -2.21 4.90 9.91
C ASN A 99 -3.62 4.93 10.53
N ALA A 100 -4.10 3.79 11.02
CA ALA A 100 -5.42 3.71 11.63
C ALA A 100 -5.48 4.42 13.00
N ILE A 101 -4.41 4.41 13.78
CA ILE A 101 -4.32 5.18 15.04
C ILE A 101 -4.38 6.69 14.75
N GLU A 102 -3.57 7.17 13.81
CA GLU A 102 -3.58 8.58 13.39
C GLU A 102 -4.96 9.02 12.86
N ALA A 103 -5.62 8.15 12.11
CA ALA A 103 -6.96 8.39 11.60
C ALA A 103 -8.00 8.53 12.71
N GLU A 104 -7.93 7.70 13.78
CA GLU A 104 -8.82 7.79 14.94
C GLU A 104 -8.62 9.08 15.72
N GLU A 105 -7.37 9.46 15.96
CA GLU A 105 -7.04 10.72 16.63
C GLU A 105 -7.55 11.92 15.81
N LEU A 106 -7.35 11.88 14.49
CA LEU A 106 -7.83 12.92 13.58
C LEU A 106 -9.35 13.00 13.59
N ARG A 107 -10.06 11.87 13.55
CA ARG A 107 -11.53 11.84 13.63
C ARG A 107 -12.05 12.48 14.93
N VAL A 108 -11.37 12.24 16.05
CA VAL A 108 -11.75 12.87 17.34
C VAL A 108 -11.61 14.40 17.26
N LYS A 109 -10.53 14.90 16.65
CA LYS A 109 -10.29 16.35 16.48
C LYS A 109 -11.33 16.99 15.54
N ILE A 110 -11.70 16.32 14.45
CA ILE A 110 -12.67 16.82 13.46
C ILE A 110 -14.11 16.68 13.98
N GLY A 111 -14.40 15.70 14.83
CA GLY A 111 -15.74 15.41 15.37
C GLY A 111 -16.69 14.70 14.39
N SER A 112 -16.20 14.23 13.23
CA SER A 112 -16.96 13.53 12.20
C SER A 112 -16.10 12.52 11.47
N PRO A 113 -16.69 11.57 10.69
CA PRO A 113 -15.92 10.68 9.84
C PRO A 113 -15.01 11.44 8.88
N ILE A 114 -13.77 10.96 8.71
CA ILE A 114 -12.74 11.62 7.90
C ILE A 114 -12.84 11.25 6.42
N ALA A 115 -12.32 12.12 5.57
CA ALA A 115 -12.09 11.86 4.15
C ALA A 115 -10.64 11.42 3.94
N VAL A 116 -10.43 10.22 3.38
CA VAL A 116 -9.12 9.59 3.22
C VAL A 116 -8.74 9.50 1.75
N ALA A 117 -7.53 9.92 1.40
CA ALA A 117 -6.92 9.75 0.09
C ALA A 117 -5.73 8.79 0.15
N ASP A 118 -5.72 7.78 -0.71
CA ASP A 118 -4.61 6.86 -0.95
C ASP A 118 -4.33 6.80 -2.47
N PRO A 119 -3.50 7.72 -2.99
CA PRO A 119 -3.21 7.82 -4.43
C PRO A 119 -2.22 6.76 -4.94
N PHE A 120 -1.75 5.87 -4.06
CA PHE A 120 -0.86 4.74 -4.35
C PHE A 120 -1.40 3.47 -3.70
N CYS A 121 -2.72 3.27 -3.79
CA CYS A 121 -3.44 2.34 -2.94
C CYS A 121 -3.15 0.86 -3.23
N GLY A 122 -2.62 0.52 -4.41
CA GLY A 122 -2.51 -0.86 -4.83
C GLY A 122 -3.87 -1.57 -4.73
N VAL A 123 -3.91 -2.72 -4.05
CA VAL A 123 -5.16 -3.46 -3.78
C VAL A 123 -5.93 -2.95 -2.54
N GLY A 124 -5.52 -1.81 -1.96
CA GLY A 124 -6.17 -1.16 -0.83
C GLY A 124 -5.82 -1.67 0.57
N PRO A 125 -4.63 -2.23 0.85
CA PRO A 125 -4.35 -2.81 2.17
C PRO A 125 -4.34 -1.78 3.31
N ALA A 126 -3.99 -0.53 3.05
CA ALA A 126 -4.08 0.53 4.06
C ALA A 126 -5.54 0.90 4.34
N LEU A 127 -6.36 0.98 3.29
CA LEU A 127 -7.78 1.26 3.41
C LEU A 127 -8.53 0.17 4.18
N ALA A 128 -8.15 -1.11 4.03
CA ALA A 128 -8.74 -2.22 4.79
C ALA A 128 -8.69 -1.99 6.30
N HIS A 129 -7.59 -1.44 6.82
CA HIS A 129 -7.43 -1.12 8.24
C HIS A 129 -8.32 0.03 8.72
N LEU A 130 -8.64 0.96 7.82
CA LEU A 130 -9.44 2.15 8.13
C LEU A 130 -10.94 1.87 8.03
N VAL A 131 -11.37 1.20 6.95
CA VAL A 131 -12.80 0.94 6.70
C VAL A 131 -13.40 -0.08 7.65
N ASN A 132 -12.58 -0.90 8.30
CA ASN A 132 -13.04 -1.85 9.33
C ASN A 132 -13.45 -1.18 10.64
N ARG A 133 -13.17 0.11 10.81
CA ARG A 133 -13.45 0.85 12.04
C ARG A 133 -14.77 1.61 11.90
N PRO A 134 -15.75 1.38 12.81
CA PRO A 134 -17.06 2.03 12.71
C PRO A 134 -16.93 3.55 12.72
N ASN A 135 -17.61 4.21 11.79
CA ASN A 135 -17.70 5.68 11.70
C ASN A 135 -16.32 6.39 11.59
N LEU A 136 -15.26 5.70 11.18
CA LEU A 136 -13.96 6.32 10.99
C LEU A 136 -13.86 7.03 9.65
N VAL A 137 -14.22 6.35 8.56
CA VAL A 137 -14.06 6.86 7.18
C VAL A 137 -15.41 7.18 6.56
N GLY A 138 -15.60 8.45 6.17
CA GLY A 138 -16.75 8.93 5.41
C GLY A 138 -16.53 8.85 3.91
N GLN A 139 -15.43 9.40 3.41
CA GLN A 139 -15.10 9.46 1.99
C GLN A 139 -13.75 8.80 1.70
N ILE A 140 -13.62 8.23 0.50
CA ILE A 140 -12.39 7.55 0.05
C ILE A 140 -12.01 8.05 -1.35
N LEU A 141 -10.74 8.41 -1.53
CA LEU A 141 -10.05 8.47 -2.82
C LEU A 141 -9.03 7.35 -2.84
N ALA A 142 -9.15 6.44 -3.78
CA ALA A 142 -8.24 5.31 -3.95
C ALA A 142 -7.85 5.17 -5.42
N SER A 143 -6.62 5.49 -5.76
CA SER A 143 -6.10 5.38 -7.12
C SER A 143 -4.74 4.70 -7.15
N ASP A 144 -4.41 4.13 -8.31
CA ASP A 144 -3.12 3.54 -8.61
C ASP A 144 -2.90 3.57 -10.12
N LEU A 145 -1.66 3.56 -10.57
CA LEU A 145 -1.34 3.43 -12.00
C LEU A 145 -1.58 2.01 -12.52
N ASN A 146 -1.56 1.01 -11.65
CA ASN A 146 -1.68 -0.39 -12.03
C ASN A 146 -3.16 -0.81 -12.17
N PRO A 147 -3.66 -1.08 -13.39
CA PRO A 147 -5.06 -1.45 -13.61
C PRO A 147 -5.44 -2.78 -12.95
N GLU A 148 -4.52 -3.74 -12.85
CA GLU A 148 -4.76 -5.01 -12.17
C GLU A 148 -4.95 -4.83 -10.66
N ALA A 149 -4.20 -3.89 -10.05
CA ALA A 149 -4.38 -3.53 -8.66
C ALA A 149 -5.76 -2.89 -8.44
N ILE A 150 -6.17 -1.98 -9.31
CA ILE A 150 -7.48 -1.31 -9.25
C ILE A 150 -8.64 -2.30 -9.41
N SER A 151 -8.52 -3.30 -10.29
CA SER A 151 -9.53 -4.36 -10.41
C SER A 151 -9.75 -5.08 -9.07
N MET A 152 -8.67 -5.50 -8.41
CA MET A 152 -8.74 -6.14 -7.09
C MET A 152 -9.17 -5.17 -5.98
N LEU A 153 -8.75 -3.90 -6.03
CA LEU A 153 -9.23 -2.86 -5.12
C LEU A 153 -10.75 -2.72 -5.17
N ASN A 154 -11.33 -2.63 -6.36
CA ASN A 154 -12.77 -2.46 -6.54
C ASN A 154 -13.54 -3.66 -5.97
N GLU A 155 -13.04 -4.87 -6.13
CA GLU A 155 -13.60 -6.06 -5.48
C GLU A 155 -13.48 -5.99 -3.95
N ASN A 156 -12.34 -5.57 -3.43
CA ASN A 156 -12.12 -5.37 -2.00
C ASN A 156 -13.07 -4.30 -1.42
N LEU A 157 -13.19 -3.13 -2.07
CA LEU A 157 -14.07 -2.05 -1.64
C LEU A 157 -15.55 -2.48 -1.64
N ARG A 158 -15.99 -3.26 -2.63
CA ARG A 158 -17.34 -3.83 -2.63
C ARG A 158 -17.58 -4.71 -1.40
N ARG A 159 -16.64 -5.57 -1.06
CA ARG A 159 -16.74 -6.43 0.13
C ARG A 159 -16.76 -5.62 1.41
N TRP A 160 -15.92 -4.59 1.53
CA TRP A 160 -15.74 -3.84 2.78
C TRP A 160 -16.80 -2.77 3.01
N ARG A 161 -17.29 -2.15 1.95
CA ARG A 161 -18.20 -0.99 2.03
C ARG A 161 -19.59 -1.25 1.45
N GLY A 162 -19.81 -2.38 0.80
CA GLY A 162 -21.05 -2.63 0.06
C GLY A 162 -21.27 -1.63 -1.09
N CYS A 163 -20.18 -1.04 -1.62
CA CYS A 163 -20.25 -0.09 -2.73
C CYS A 163 -20.50 -0.84 -4.04
N ASP A 164 -21.39 -0.31 -4.86
CA ASP A 164 -21.66 -0.85 -6.20
C ASP A 164 -20.64 -0.30 -7.20
N ILE A 165 -19.40 -0.81 -7.14
CA ILE A 165 -18.30 -0.41 -8.03
C ILE A 165 -18.14 -1.49 -9.10
N GLU A 166 -18.16 -1.09 -10.39
CA GLU A 166 -17.96 -2.02 -11.51
C GLU A 166 -16.55 -2.66 -11.49
N GLU A 167 -16.49 -3.92 -11.90
CA GLU A 167 -15.23 -4.65 -12.10
C GLU A 167 -14.63 -4.27 -13.46
N SER A 168 -13.83 -3.22 -13.51
CA SER A 168 -13.09 -2.88 -14.73
C SER A 168 -11.64 -2.53 -14.38
N SER A 169 -10.70 -3.27 -14.99
CA SER A 169 -9.27 -2.98 -14.89
C SER A 169 -8.83 -1.72 -15.65
N GLN A 170 -9.65 -1.25 -16.60
CA GLN A 170 -9.34 -0.08 -17.42
C GLN A 170 -10.07 1.20 -16.96
N ARG A 171 -10.67 1.17 -15.82
CA ARG A 171 -11.51 2.27 -15.34
C ARG A 171 -10.66 3.45 -14.90
N LYS A 172 -10.80 4.58 -15.59
CA LYS A 172 -10.33 5.89 -15.11
C LYS A 172 -10.97 6.21 -13.76
N LEU A 173 -10.36 7.10 -13.01
CA LEU A 173 -10.87 7.56 -11.73
C LEU A 173 -12.33 8.04 -11.86
N GLN A 174 -13.23 7.44 -11.11
CA GLN A 174 -14.65 7.77 -11.08
C GLN A 174 -15.18 7.80 -9.64
N ARG A 175 -16.22 8.61 -9.46
CA ARG A 175 -16.93 8.71 -8.20
C ARG A 175 -18.14 7.78 -8.17
N ASN A 176 -18.25 6.99 -7.11
CA ASN A 176 -19.45 6.26 -6.75
C ASN A 176 -19.81 6.60 -5.29
N LYS A 177 -20.85 7.43 -5.09
CA LYS A 177 -21.25 7.96 -3.78
C LYS A 177 -20.07 8.66 -3.07
N ASP A 178 -19.57 8.01 -2.00
CA ASP A 178 -18.49 8.51 -1.14
C ASP A 178 -17.12 7.92 -1.50
N VAL A 179 -17.03 7.16 -2.59
CA VAL A 179 -15.80 6.50 -3.04
C VAL A 179 -15.41 6.99 -4.43
N TRP A 180 -14.18 7.49 -4.52
CA TRP A 180 -13.47 7.73 -5.77
C TRP A 180 -12.49 6.59 -5.97
N SER A 181 -12.60 5.82 -7.04
CA SER A 181 -11.67 4.76 -7.36
C SER A 181 -11.38 4.66 -8.84
N GLY A 182 -10.15 4.29 -9.21
CA GLY A 182 -9.79 4.08 -10.60
C GLY A 182 -8.31 4.20 -10.88
N VAL A 183 -7.96 3.92 -12.14
CA VAL A 183 -6.61 4.11 -12.66
C VAL A 183 -6.37 5.59 -12.88
N GLN A 184 -5.36 6.16 -12.19
CA GLN A 184 -5.01 7.57 -12.29
C GLN A 184 -3.56 7.80 -11.90
N ASP A 185 -2.86 8.65 -12.65
CA ASP A 185 -1.59 9.19 -12.23
C ASP A 185 -1.81 10.17 -11.06
N ALA A 186 -1.09 9.97 -9.97
CA ALA A 186 -1.21 10.83 -8.80
C ALA A 186 -0.80 12.29 -9.09
N ARG A 187 0.04 12.53 -10.11
CA ARG A 187 0.44 13.88 -10.57
C ARG A 187 -0.72 14.69 -11.13
N GLU A 188 -1.72 14.03 -11.68
CA GLU A 188 -2.89 14.64 -12.33
C GLU A 188 -4.08 14.81 -11.37
N LEU A 189 -4.02 14.31 -10.15
CA LEU A 189 -5.16 14.36 -9.22
C LEU A 189 -5.58 15.78 -8.88
N ALA A 190 -4.63 16.70 -8.75
CA ALA A 190 -4.90 18.11 -8.46
C ALA A 190 -5.49 18.87 -9.67
N GLU A 191 -5.51 18.29 -10.86
CA GLU A 191 -6.18 18.85 -12.05
C GLU A 191 -7.70 18.67 -11.99
N ASN A 192 -8.18 17.76 -11.13
CA ASN A 192 -9.62 17.56 -10.92
C ASN A 192 -10.15 18.47 -9.80
N PRO A 193 -10.95 19.52 -10.14
CA PRO A 193 -11.44 20.48 -9.14
C PRO A 193 -12.31 19.85 -8.04
N GLU A 194 -12.96 18.70 -8.32
CA GLU A 194 -13.78 18.02 -7.33
C GLU A 194 -12.97 17.33 -6.21
N LEU A 195 -11.66 17.19 -6.41
CA LEU A 195 -10.77 16.57 -5.42
C LEU A 195 -10.06 17.60 -4.53
N LEU A 196 -10.01 18.88 -4.96
CA LEU A 196 -9.26 19.92 -4.25
C LEU A 196 -9.91 20.27 -2.89
N GLY A 197 -9.06 20.49 -1.89
CA GLY A 197 -9.47 20.97 -0.57
C GLY A 197 -10.44 20.04 0.16
N ARG A 198 -10.38 18.73 -0.07
CA ARG A 198 -11.43 17.82 0.37
C ARG A 198 -10.98 16.80 1.42
N TRP A 199 -9.68 16.46 1.47
CA TRP A 199 -9.19 15.29 2.19
C TRP A 199 -8.56 15.67 3.52
N ASN A 200 -8.87 14.89 4.55
CA ASN A 200 -8.34 15.10 5.90
C ASN A 200 -7.15 14.16 6.19
N MET A 201 -7.09 13.02 5.54
CA MET A 201 -5.95 12.11 5.66
C MET A 201 -5.45 11.70 4.28
N MET A 202 -4.11 11.70 4.12
CA MET A 202 -3.46 11.21 2.91
C MET A 202 -2.42 10.15 3.25
N ILE A 203 -2.35 9.11 2.40
CA ILE A 203 -1.37 8.01 2.53
C ILE A 203 -0.47 8.01 1.30
N ILE A 204 0.82 8.33 1.46
CA ILE A 204 1.82 8.34 0.38
C ILE A 204 2.81 7.20 0.62
N ASN A 205 2.48 6.00 0.13
CA ASN A 205 3.32 4.83 0.31
C ASN A 205 4.30 4.63 -0.86
N LEU A 206 5.05 5.67 -1.19
CA LEU A 206 6.06 5.69 -2.27
C LEU A 206 7.40 6.20 -1.73
N PRO A 207 8.19 5.39 -1.01
CA PRO A 207 9.30 5.87 -0.18
C PRO A 207 10.43 6.55 -0.94
N HIS A 208 10.65 6.25 -2.22
CA HIS A 208 11.70 6.89 -3.02
C HIS A 208 11.26 8.21 -3.67
N SER A 209 9.95 8.45 -3.75
CA SER A 209 9.37 9.63 -4.41
C SER A 209 8.42 10.42 -3.50
N PHE A 210 8.43 10.14 -2.18
CA PHE A 210 7.55 10.82 -1.24
C PHE A 210 7.65 12.35 -1.34
N ALA A 211 8.90 12.87 -1.32
CA ALA A 211 9.17 14.31 -1.38
C ALA A 211 8.76 14.94 -2.72
N GLU A 212 8.85 14.20 -3.81
CA GLU A 212 8.43 14.63 -5.16
C GLU A 212 6.89 14.78 -5.23
N PHE A 213 6.16 13.79 -4.69
CA PHE A 213 4.70 13.79 -4.78
C PHE A 213 4.00 14.66 -3.74
N LEU A 214 4.63 14.92 -2.59
CA LEU A 214 4.02 15.68 -1.51
C LEU A 214 3.47 17.05 -1.98
N PRO A 215 4.25 17.93 -2.65
CA PRO A 215 3.77 19.25 -3.08
C PRO A 215 2.64 19.16 -4.11
N LEU A 216 2.61 18.10 -4.93
CA LEU A 216 1.58 17.88 -5.93
C LEU A 216 0.23 17.46 -5.29
N LEU A 217 0.28 16.84 -4.11
CA LEU A 217 -0.88 16.27 -3.44
C LEU A 217 -1.42 17.17 -2.31
N ILE A 218 -0.63 18.10 -1.79
CA ILE A 218 -1.07 19.07 -0.76
C ILE A 218 -2.36 19.82 -1.17
N PRO A 219 -2.56 20.26 -2.43
CA PRO A 219 -3.78 20.95 -2.84
C PRO A 219 -5.07 20.14 -2.66
N LEU A 220 -4.97 18.83 -2.51
CA LEU A 220 -6.11 17.96 -2.24
C LEU A 220 -6.58 18.07 -0.77
N MET A 221 -5.70 18.49 0.16
CA MET A 221 -5.99 18.54 1.59
C MET A 221 -6.94 19.69 1.93
N ASP A 222 -7.86 19.44 2.86
CA ASP A 222 -8.75 20.46 3.43
C ASP A 222 -7.95 21.31 4.46
N ALA A 223 -7.35 22.40 3.97
CA ALA A 223 -6.55 23.30 4.82
C ALA A 223 -7.38 24.08 5.85
N THR A 224 -8.72 24.01 5.80
CA THR A 224 -9.62 24.64 6.77
C THR A 224 -9.87 23.78 8.02
N LYS A 225 -9.38 22.53 8.00
CA LYS A 225 -9.53 21.54 9.08
C LYS A 225 -8.18 20.90 9.41
N PRO A 226 -8.07 20.29 10.59
CA PRO A 226 -6.95 19.43 10.88
C PRO A 226 -6.82 18.33 9.82
N PHE A 227 -5.59 18.06 9.38
CA PHE A 227 -5.31 16.93 8.48
C PHE A 227 -4.00 16.22 8.84
N VAL A 228 -3.88 14.99 8.37
CA VAL A 228 -2.69 14.16 8.56
C VAL A 228 -2.23 13.57 7.22
N ILE A 229 -0.93 13.67 6.95
CA ILE A 229 -0.29 12.96 5.84
C ILE A 229 0.64 11.89 6.43
N ARG A 230 0.43 10.66 5.99
CA ARG A 230 1.22 9.50 6.40
C ARG A 230 1.96 8.93 5.21
N GLY A 231 3.22 8.55 5.43
CA GLY A 231 3.98 7.93 4.36
C GLY A 231 5.32 7.38 4.82
N ARG A 232 6.17 7.14 3.86
CA ARG A 232 7.54 6.68 4.09
C ARG A 232 8.50 7.40 3.16
N LEU A 233 9.70 7.65 3.67
CA LEU A 233 10.77 8.32 2.94
C LEU A 233 12.07 7.52 3.09
N VAL A 234 12.79 7.30 2.00
CA VAL A 234 14.18 6.86 2.04
C VAL A 234 15.05 8.10 1.96
N CYS A 235 15.85 8.33 2.98
CA CYS A 235 16.80 9.46 3.03
C CYS A 235 18.13 9.02 3.61
N ARG A 236 19.19 9.78 3.32
CA ARG A 236 20.52 9.58 3.92
C ARG A 236 20.47 9.90 5.40
N HIS A 237 21.31 9.22 6.18
CA HIS A 237 21.40 9.44 7.63
C HIS A 237 21.77 10.88 7.98
N ASP A 238 22.64 11.50 7.20
CA ASP A 238 23.12 12.88 7.36
C ASP A 238 22.13 13.94 6.84
N GLU A 239 21.11 13.55 6.06
CA GLU A 239 20.10 14.45 5.47
C GLU A 239 18.75 14.45 6.19
N ILE A 240 18.57 13.68 7.27
CA ILE A 240 17.27 13.56 7.98
C ILE A 240 16.76 14.93 8.46
N THR A 241 17.65 15.75 9.02
CA THR A 241 17.28 17.10 9.52
C THR A 241 16.90 18.03 8.37
N GLU A 242 17.63 17.99 7.27
CA GLU A 242 17.32 18.79 6.08
C GLU A 242 15.98 18.39 5.47
N ASN A 243 15.78 17.09 5.27
CA ASN A 243 14.48 16.57 4.78
C ASN A 243 13.32 16.98 5.69
N HIS A 244 13.51 16.93 7.02
CA HIS A 244 12.49 17.38 7.98
C HIS A 244 12.15 18.87 7.74
N GLN A 245 13.13 19.74 7.60
CA GLN A 245 12.93 21.17 7.36
C GLN A 245 12.22 21.41 6.01
N GLN A 246 12.66 20.75 4.94
CA GLN A 246 12.04 20.84 3.62
C GLN A 246 10.56 20.42 3.61
N LEU A 247 10.20 19.38 4.39
CA LEU A 247 8.82 18.96 4.52
C LEU A 247 7.96 19.98 5.30
N LEU A 248 8.52 20.62 6.34
CA LEU A 248 7.84 21.69 7.07
C LEU A 248 7.56 22.91 6.19
N GLU A 249 8.51 23.31 5.36
CA GLU A 249 8.37 24.46 4.47
C GLU A 249 7.29 24.30 3.40
N GLN A 250 6.92 23.06 3.08
CA GLN A 250 5.83 22.76 2.15
C GLN A 250 4.44 22.84 2.78
N MET A 251 4.34 22.95 4.11
CA MET A 251 3.05 22.92 4.77
C MET A 251 2.35 24.28 4.72
N PRO A 252 1.01 24.29 4.52
CA PRO A 252 0.23 25.53 4.44
C PRO A 252 0.14 26.26 5.79
N ASN A 253 0.34 25.55 6.89
CA ASN A 253 0.25 26.11 8.24
C ASN A 253 1.61 26.04 8.93
N SER A 254 2.09 27.17 9.46
CA SER A 254 3.37 27.26 10.18
C SER A 254 3.42 26.45 11.48
N ASN A 255 2.25 26.05 12.02
CA ASN A 255 2.15 25.19 13.20
C ASN A 255 2.13 23.68 12.84
N ALA A 256 2.33 23.33 11.57
CA ALA A 256 2.41 21.94 11.18
C ALA A 256 3.57 21.22 11.88
N GLN A 257 3.36 19.97 12.22
CA GLN A 257 4.36 19.11 12.84
C GLN A 257 4.77 18.02 11.86
N VAL A 258 6.06 17.87 11.65
CA VAL A 258 6.63 16.78 10.87
C VAL A 258 7.39 15.85 11.80
N VAL A 259 7.16 14.55 11.68
CA VAL A 259 7.94 13.51 12.37
C VAL A 259 8.52 12.58 11.32
N LEU A 260 9.84 12.51 11.28
CA LEU A 260 10.61 11.51 10.53
C LEU A 260 11.16 10.50 11.53
N ASP A 261 10.63 9.28 11.51
CA ASP A 261 11.01 8.22 12.43
C ASP A 261 11.76 7.11 11.67
N PRO A 262 13.10 7.00 11.82
CA PRO A 262 13.88 5.94 11.20
C PRO A 262 13.43 4.56 11.68
N ARG A 263 12.95 3.72 10.77
CA ARG A 263 12.43 2.38 11.09
C ARG A 263 13.45 1.27 10.91
N ARG A 264 14.30 1.42 9.93
CA ARG A 264 15.39 0.47 9.63
C ARG A 264 16.38 1.09 8.66
N ASP A 265 17.58 0.56 8.69
CA ASP A 265 18.54 0.83 7.64
C ASP A 265 18.05 0.24 6.30
N TYR A 266 18.05 1.07 5.29
CA TYR A 266 17.75 0.68 3.91
C TYR A 266 19.04 0.29 3.17
N SER A 267 20.12 0.99 3.50
CA SER A 267 21.50 0.69 3.10
C SER A 267 22.46 1.18 4.22
N PRO A 268 23.77 0.98 4.11
CA PRO A 268 24.74 1.50 5.09
C PRO A 268 24.71 3.02 5.30
N ILE A 269 24.17 3.76 4.34
CA ILE A 269 24.13 5.23 4.37
C ILE A 269 22.73 5.83 4.32
N THR A 270 21.68 5.01 4.20
CA THR A 270 20.28 5.46 4.09
C THR A 270 19.35 4.72 5.04
N SER A 271 18.38 5.44 5.59
CA SER A 271 17.29 4.89 6.38
C SER A 271 15.96 4.94 5.65
N LEU A 272 15.12 3.96 5.91
CA LEU A 272 13.70 4.03 5.60
C LEU A 272 12.98 4.63 6.81
N CYS A 273 12.50 5.85 6.67
CA CYS A 273 11.76 6.59 7.68
C CYS A 273 10.26 6.46 7.50
N SER A 274 9.52 6.33 8.59
CA SER A 274 8.08 6.61 8.62
C SER A 274 7.90 8.12 8.68
N VAL A 275 6.99 8.65 7.88
CA VAL A 275 6.66 10.07 7.83
C VAL A 275 5.28 10.28 8.41
N THR A 276 5.16 11.21 9.36
CA THR A 276 3.89 11.72 9.85
C THR A 276 3.91 13.23 9.80
N ILE A 277 3.00 13.82 9.05
CA ILE A 277 2.79 15.27 9.00
C ILE A 277 1.40 15.54 9.57
N ARG A 278 1.33 16.37 10.61
CA ARG A 278 0.07 16.81 11.24
C ARG A 278 -0.09 18.31 11.04
N ASN A 279 -1.15 18.71 10.37
CA ASN A 279 -1.55 20.09 10.25
C ASN A 279 -2.74 20.32 11.21
N PRO A 280 -2.62 21.22 12.20
CA PRO A 280 -3.65 21.45 13.24
C PRO A 280 -4.89 22.14 12.73
#